data_c930e49f61432c8b5eb906328482ecb3
#
_entry.id   c930e49f61432c8b5eb906328482ecb3
#
_cell.length_a   1.000
_cell.length_b   1.000
_cell.length_c   1.000
_cell.angle_alpha   90.00
_cell.angle_beta   90.00
_cell.angle_gamma   90.00
#
_symmetry.space_group_name_H-M   'P 1'
#
loop_
_entity.id
_entity.type
_entity.pdbx_description
1 polymer ?
#
loop_
_entity_poly.entity_id
_entity_poly.type
_entity_poly.pdbx_seq_one_letter_code
_entity_poly.pdbx_strand_id
1 'polypeptide(L)'
;MCQYVHREKNKMNEQADLNLLDPEAIPPDHQSGFVALIGRPNVGKSTLMNTLLGTKVAIVSPRPQTTRNRILGIMTKPQFQIIFMDTPGIHRPKHPLGEYMVNAAQHAIPDADALLFMVDVSVEPTPEDRDIAQLIIQGSPDAPVLLVLNKMDRLKPEQVKAHCQAYWNLGGSEKWYDSWMMTSATLGENLDELLEQIVATLPQGPRYYPGDQITDQTERQIAAELIREQVLRYTRQEVPHSVAVVVNEFKARSETLNYVSANIFVERTSQKGIIIGKQGKMLKKIGAAARPNIERLTGTKVYLELWVKVSEDWRRNEQQLRHLGFR
;
A
#
# COMPACT_ATOMS: atom_id res chain seq x y z
N MET A 1 56.84 -18.46 8.77
CA MET A 1 55.71 -17.85 9.51
C MET A 1 54.90 -16.86 8.65
N CYS A 2 55.52 -16.12 7.74
CA CYS A 2 54.81 -15.13 6.89
C CYS A 2 53.90 -15.71 5.80
N GLN A 3 54.13 -16.92 5.32
CA GLN A 3 53.30 -17.54 4.26
C GLN A 3 51.99 -18.17 4.74
N TYR A 4 51.88 -18.48 6.04
CA TYR A 4 50.64 -19.02 6.62
C TYR A 4 49.59 -17.95 6.86
N VAL A 5 49.99 -16.73 7.28
CA VAL A 5 49.08 -15.60 7.51
C VAL A 5 48.49 -15.05 6.21
N HIS A 6 49.23 -15.13 5.09
CA HIS A 6 48.69 -14.71 3.79
C HIS A 6 47.68 -15.71 3.21
N ARG A 7 47.81 -17.00 3.52
CA ARG A 7 46.87 -18.04 3.05
C ARG A 7 45.52 -17.99 3.85
N GLU A 8 45.57 -17.66 5.12
CA GLU A 8 44.33 -17.51 5.89
C GLU A 8 43.59 -16.21 5.54
N LYS A 9 44.29 -15.09 5.30
CA LYS A 9 43.65 -13.87 4.82
C LYS A 9 43.01 -14.02 3.42
N ASN A 10 43.68 -14.77 2.50
CA ASN A 10 43.05 -15.04 1.22
C ASN A 10 41.84 -15.98 1.33
N LYS A 11 41.90 -17.01 2.20
CA LYS A 11 40.73 -17.87 2.43
C LYS A 11 39.55 -17.12 3.13
N MET A 12 39.83 -16.20 4.04
CA MET A 12 38.81 -15.35 4.64
C MET A 12 38.23 -14.38 3.62
N ASN A 13 39.02 -13.81 2.70
CA ASN A 13 38.49 -12.97 1.63
C ASN A 13 37.70 -13.77 0.60
N GLU A 14 38.21 -14.97 0.19
CA GLU A 14 37.47 -15.86 -0.72
C GLU A 14 36.16 -16.37 -0.10
N GLN A 15 36.12 -16.60 1.24
CA GLN A 15 34.91 -16.99 1.95
C GLN A 15 33.93 -15.82 2.12
N ALA A 16 34.44 -14.61 2.31
CA ALA A 16 33.65 -13.38 2.34
C ALA A 16 33.09 -13.06 0.92
N ASP A 17 33.88 -13.24 -0.11
CA ASP A 17 33.44 -13.06 -1.52
C ASP A 17 32.44 -14.14 -1.96
N LEU A 18 32.60 -15.40 -1.48
CA LEU A 18 31.60 -16.47 -1.73
C LEU A 18 30.28 -16.23 -1.01
N ASN A 19 30.29 -15.65 0.18
CA ASN A 19 29.07 -15.24 0.89
C ASN A 19 28.38 -14.03 0.24
N LEU A 20 29.12 -13.17 -0.48
CA LEU A 20 28.55 -12.10 -1.29
C LEU A 20 27.87 -12.62 -2.57
N LEU A 21 28.18 -13.86 -3.00
CA LEU A 21 27.59 -14.51 -4.17
C LEU A 21 26.41 -15.40 -3.84
N ASP A 22 26.10 -15.65 -2.55
CA ASP A 22 24.88 -16.34 -2.13
C ASP A 22 23.76 -15.30 -1.95
N PRO A 23 22.77 -15.24 -2.86
CA PRO A 23 21.67 -14.29 -2.76
C PRO A 23 20.80 -14.48 -1.50
N GLU A 24 20.96 -15.61 -0.80
CA GLU A 24 20.25 -15.93 0.43
C GLU A 24 21.06 -15.65 1.71
N ALA A 25 22.37 -15.33 1.61
CA ALA A 25 23.18 -14.99 2.76
C ALA A 25 22.68 -13.74 3.44
N ILE A 26 22.23 -13.86 4.69
CA ILE A 26 21.72 -12.75 5.51
C ILE A 26 22.88 -12.22 6.36
N PRO A 27 23.26 -10.93 6.22
CA PRO A 27 24.28 -10.32 7.08
C PRO A 27 23.92 -10.42 8.57
N PRO A 28 24.89 -10.50 9.49
CA PRO A 28 24.65 -10.59 10.93
C PRO A 28 23.92 -9.37 11.51
N ASP A 29 24.05 -8.21 10.87
CA ASP A 29 23.45 -6.92 11.22
C ASP A 29 22.20 -6.60 10.38
N HIS A 30 21.65 -7.61 9.70
CA HIS A 30 20.44 -7.44 8.89
C HIS A 30 19.26 -6.95 9.76
N GLN A 31 18.57 -5.93 9.26
CA GLN A 31 17.40 -5.34 9.93
C GLN A 31 16.12 -5.75 9.20
N SER A 32 15.09 -6.09 9.96
CA SER A 32 13.79 -6.46 9.36
C SER A 32 12.64 -6.12 10.30
N GLY A 33 11.52 -5.73 9.71
CA GLY A 33 10.34 -5.42 10.50
C GLY A 33 9.15 -4.94 9.67
N PHE A 34 8.03 -4.81 10.36
CA PHE A 34 6.75 -4.36 9.82
C PHE A 34 6.58 -2.86 10.03
N VAL A 35 6.24 -2.16 8.95
CA VAL A 35 6.08 -0.69 8.95
C VAL A 35 4.65 -0.35 8.53
N ALA A 36 3.85 0.15 9.47
CA ALA A 36 2.47 0.51 9.19
C ALA A 36 2.34 1.92 8.60
N LEU A 37 1.70 2.03 7.45
CA LEU A 37 1.36 3.30 6.80
C LEU A 37 0.00 3.76 7.32
N ILE A 38 -0.01 4.72 8.22
CA ILE A 38 -1.22 5.25 8.87
C ILE A 38 -1.50 6.68 8.39
N GLY A 39 -2.76 7.04 8.28
CA GLY A 39 -3.18 8.39 7.89
C GLY A 39 -4.56 8.40 7.23
N ARG A 40 -5.14 9.58 7.08
CA ARG A 40 -6.45 9.74 6.43
C ARG A 40 -6.44 9.29 4.96
N PRO A 41 -7.60 9.13 4.31
CA PRO A 41 -7.64 8.82 2.88
C PRO A 41 -6.94 9.88 2.03
N ASN A 42 -6.30 9.43 0.95
CA ASN A 42 -5.65 10.27 -0.07
C ASN A 42 -4.44 11.10 0.38
N VAL A 43 -3.82 10.82 1.52
CA VAL A 43 -2.54 11.46 1.91
C VAL A 43 -1.34 10.92 1.14
N GLY A 44 -1.47 9.77 0.46
CA GLY A 44 -0.44 9.21 -0.42
C GLY A 44 0.20 7.91 0.05
N LYS A 45 -0.39 7.18 1.02
CA LYS A 45 0.13 5.90 1.57
C LYS A 45 0.49 4.89 0.50
N SER A 46 -0.48 4.46 -0.30
CA SER A 46 -0.29 3.50 -1.39
C SER A 46 0.66 4.03 -2.48
N THR A 47 0.69 5.35 -2.71
CA THR A 47 1.65 5.96 -3.64
C THR A 47 3.07 5.83 -3.11
N LEU A 48 3.30 6.18 -1.84
CA LEU A 48 4.61 6.04 -1.19
C LEU A 48 5.11 4.60 -1.28
N MET A 49 4.29 3.64 -0.86
CA MET A 49 4.66 2.22 -0.92
C MET A 49 5.03 1.77 -2.34
N ASN A 50 4.20 2.08 -3.34
CA ASN A 50 4.49 1.72 -4.72
C ASN A 50 5.79 2.36 -5.25
N THR A 51 6.05 3.63 -4.90
CA THR A 51 7.26 4.34 -5.32
C THR A 51 8.51 3.74 -4.69
N LEU A 52 8.48 3.46 -3.39
CA LEU A 52 9.59 2.79 -2.69
C LEU A 52 9.86 1.39 -3.25
N LEU A 53 8.82 0.61 -3.54
CA LEU A 53 8.95 -0.73 -4.13
C LEU A 53 9.38 -0.71 -5.60
N GLY A 54 9.28 0.43 -6.29
CA GLY A 54 9.52 0.54 -7.73
C GLY A 54 8.51 -0.24 -8.59
N THR A 55 7.43 -0.73 -7.99
CA THR A 55 6.38 -1.50 -8.67
C THR A 55 5.01 -1.24 -8.08
N LYS A 56 3.97 -1.49 -8.88
CA LYS A 56 2.59 -1.22 -8.48
C LYS A 56 1.97 -2.45 -7.80
N VAL A 57 1.99 -2.44 -6.48
CA VAL A 57 1.34 -3.46 -5.62
C VAL A 57 -0.06 -3.01 -5.21
N ALA A 58 -0.22 -1.75 -4.84
CA ALA A 58 -1.50 -1.17 -4.45
C ALA A 58 -2.06 -0.24 -5.52
N ILE A 59 -3.39 -0.18 -5.63
CA ILE A 59 -4.04 0.76 -6.55
C ILE A 59 -4.03 2.17 -5.99
N VAL A 60 -3.96 3.14 -6.90
CA VAL A 60 -3.94 4.57 -6.56
C VAL A 60 -5.07 5.30 -7.27
N SER A 61 -5.84 6.08 -6.52
CA SER A 61 -6.94 6.88 -7.07
C SER A 61 -7.12 8.18 -6.26
N PRO A 62 -7.55 9.28 -6.88
CA PRO A 62 -7.92 10.49 -6.15
C PRO A 62 -9.21 10.33 -5.33
N ARG A 63 -9.88 9.18 -5.43
CA ARG A 63 -11.10 8.89 -4.68
C ARG A 63 -10.78 8.42 -3.27
N PRO A 64 -11.52 8.86 -2.24
CA PRO A 64 -11.37 8.30 -0.89
C PRO A 64 -11.77 6.82 -0.87
N GLN A 65 -11.26 6.07 0.12
CA GLN A 65 -11.50 4.64 0.29
C GLN A 65 -10.99 3.79 -0.90
N THR A 66 -9.86 4.20 -1.49
CA THR A 66 -9.20 3.43 -2.56
C THR A 66 -8.67 2.12 -2.02
N THR A 67 -7.86 2.13 -0.97
CA THR A 67 -7.42 0.93 -0.24
C THR A 67 -8.53 0.52 0.72
N ARG A 68 -8.95 -0.74 0.69
CA ARG A 68 -10.03 -1.28 1.55
C ARG A 68 -9.56 -2.42 2.44
N ASN A 69 -8.57 -3.16 2.02
CA ASN A 69 -7.91 -4.22 2.79
C ASN A 69 -6.49 -3.77 3.12
N ARG A 70 -5.91 -4.31 4.18
CA ARG A 70 -4.46 -4.21 4.41
C ARG A 70 -3.73 -4.94 3.28
N ILE A 71 -2.73 -4.30 2.71
CA ILE A 71 -1.88 -4.86 1.66
C ILE A 71 -0.44 -4.83 2.15
N LEU A 72 0.27 -5.94 2.03
CA LEU A 72 1.69 -5.98 2.30
C LEU A 72 2.49 -5.65 1.04
N GLY A 73 3.46 -4.74 1.21
CA GLY A 73 4.50 -4.46 0.24
C GLY A 73 5.86 -4.82 0.81
N ILE A 74 6.58 -5.73 0.19
CA ILE A 74 7.82 -6.29 0.73
C ILE A 74 9.00 -5.74 -0.06
N MET A 75 9.90 -5.05 0.63
CA MET A 75 11.16 -4.56 0.08
C MET A 75 12.31 -5.33 0.70
N THR A 76 13.01 -6.11 -0.11
CA THR A 76 14.21 -6.85 0.31
C THR A 76 15.45 -6.25 -0.32
N LYS A 77 16.44 -5.97 0.51
CA LYS A 77 17.81 -5.57 0.14
C LYS A 77 18.79 -6.46 0.92
N PRO A 78 20.08 -6.51 0.55
CA PRO A 78 21.04 -7.32 1.30
C PRO A 78 21.04 -7.03 2.80
N GLN A 79 20.95 -5.75 3.20
CA GLN A 79 21.08 -5.30 4.59
C GLN A 79 19.76 -5.24 5.35
N PHE A 80 18.59 -5.26 4.67
CA PHE A 80 17.30 -5.14 5.34
C PHE A 80 16.13 -5.77 4.56
N GLN A 81 15.07 -6.09 5.29
CA GLN A 81 13.76 -6.38 4.72
C GLN A 81 12.68 -5.56 5.43
N ILE A 82 11.98 -4.71 4.67
CA ILE A 82 10.87 -3.91 5.18
C ILE A 82 9.55 -4.50 4.66
N ILE A 83 8.61 -4.76 5.57
CA ILE A 83 7.27 -5.18 5.25
C ILE A 83 6.33 -3.99 5.48
N PHE A 84 6.07 -3.22 4.43
CA PHE A 84 5.10 -2.13 4.49
C PHE A 84 3.68 -2.68 4.60
N MET A 85 2.93 -2.20 5.57
CA MET A 85 1.50 -2.47 5.72
C MET A 85 0.71 -1.26 5.22
N ASP A 86 0.29 -1.26 3.94
CA ASP A 86 -0.63 -0.22 3.42
C ASP A 86 -2.02 -0.45 4.00
N THR A 87 -2.48 0.49 4.78
CA THR A 87 -3.77 0.41 5.47
C THR A 87 -4.83 1.27 4.80
N PRO A 88 -6.12 0.91 4.90
CA PRO A 88 -7.19 1.82 4.58
C PRO A 88 -7.04 3.14 5.33
N GLY A 89 -7.41 4.24 4.67
CA GLY A 89 -7.38 5.55 5.34
C GLY A 89 -8.39 5.60 6.50
N ILE A 90 -7.92 6.02 7.67
CA ILE A 90 -8.76 6.19 8.85
C ILE A 90 -9.70 7.38 8.64
N HIS A 91 -10.98 7.15 8.83
CA HIS A 91 -12.05 8.13 8.69
C HIS A 91 -13.24 7.75 9.57
N ARG A 92 -14.17 8.65 9.80
CA ARG A 92 -15.40 8.32 10.56
C ARG A 92 -16.28 7.38 9.74
N PRO A 93 -16.52 6.12 10.20
CA PRO A 93 -17.28 5.14 9.44
C PRO A 93 -18.77 5.52 9.37
N LYS A 94 -19.39 5.21 8.22
CA LYS A 94 -20.83 5.46 8.00
C LYS A 94 -21.64 4.18 7.74
N HIS A 95 -20.95 3.05 7.61
CA HIS A 95 -21.54 1.74 7.30
C HIS A 95 -20.53 0.64 7.66
N PRO A 96 -20.95 -0.66 7.78
CA PRO A 96 -20.10 -1.76 8.18
C PRO A 96 -18.80 -1.94 7.36
N LEU A 97 -18.81 -1.71 6.05
CA LEU A 97 -17.56 -1.69 5.28
C LEU A 97 -16.60 -0.61 5.78
N GLY A 98 -17.12 0.57 6.17
CA GLY A 98 -16.28 1.64 6.73
C GLY A 98 -15.68 1.25 8.08
N GLU A 99 -16.47 0.59 8.93
CA GLU A 99 -16.00 0.05 10.22
C GLU A 99 -14.91 -1.01 10.02
N TYR A 100 -15.13 -1.93 9.09
CA TYR A 100 -14.11 -2.91 8.70
C TYR A 100 -12.78 -2.24 8.29
N MET A 101 -12.84 -1.21 7.45
CA MET A 101 -11.66 -0.49 7.00
C MET A 101 -10.92 0.20 8.15
N VAL A 102 -11.64 0.86 9.05
CA VAL A 102 -11.04 1.52 10.22
C VAL A 102 -10.41 0.48 11.16
N ASN A 103 -11.11 -0.62 11.43
CA ASN A 103 -10.60 -1.72 12.26
C ASN A 103 -9.32 -2.32 11.65
N ALA A 104 -9.29 -2.54 10.33
CA ALA A 104 -8.09 -3.06 9.65
C ALA A 104 -6.89 -2.12 9.78
N ALA A 105 -7.11 -0.80 9.78
CA ALA A 105 -6.04 0.17 10.00
C ALA A 105 -5.60 0.21 11.47
N GLN A 106 -6.54 0.13 12.42
CA GLN A 106 -6.23 0.13 13.85
C GLN A 106 -5.47 -1.11 14.30
N HIS A 107 -5.83 -2.29 13.77
CA HIS A 107 -5.12 -3.54 14.07
C HIS A 107 -3.69 -3.59 13.51
N ALA A 108 -3.36 -2.77 12.52
CA ALA A 108 -1.99 -2.70 12.02
C ALA A 108 -1.03 -1.93 12.94
N ILE A 109 -1.56 -1.11 13.88
CA ILE A 109 -0.73 -0.27 14.78
C ILE A 109 0.05 -1.14 15.76
N PRO A 110 -0.58 -2.03 16.57
CA PRO A 110 0.15 -2.84 17.54
C PRO A 110 1.04 -3.93 16.90
N ASP A 111 0.79 -4.27 15.63
CA ASP A 111 1.57 -5.28 14.90
C ASP A 111 2.81 -4.69 14.21
N ALA A 112 3.06 -3.38 14.32
CA ALA A 112 4.14 -2.70 13.62
C ALA A 112 5.37 -2.48 14.51
N ASP A 113 6.56 -2.67 13.92
CA ASP A 113 7.85 -2.30 14.51
C ASP A 113 8.13 -0.79 14.35
N ALA A 114 7.50 -0.13 13.39
CA ALA A 114 7.52 1.33 13.21
C ALA A 114 6.23 1.83 12.56
N LEU A 115 5.83 3.07 12.86
CA LEU A 115 4.66 3.72 12.29
C LEU A 115 5.07 4.89 11.42
N LEU A 116 4.62 4.91 10.15
CA LEU A 116 4.67 6.08 9.29
C LEU A 116 3.31 6.79 9.36
N PHE A 117 3.22 7.84 10.16
CA PHE A 117 2.04 8.68 10.14
C PHE A 117 2.14 9.67 8.99
N MET A 118 1.39 9.40 7.93
CA MET A 118 1.40 10.19 6.71
C MET A 118 0.31 11.23 6.70
N VAL A 119 0.68 12.48 6.39
CA VAL A 119 -0.23 13.62 6.26
C VAL A 119 -0.02 14.35 4.93
N ASP A 120 -1.02 15.11 4.51
CA ASP A 120 -0.95 15.97 3.32
C ASP A 120 -0.56 17.39 3.77
N VAL A 121 0.74 17.72 3.69
CA VAL A 121 1.27 19.02 4.16
C VAL A 121 0.83 20.20 3.30
N SER A 122 0.28 19.95 2.11
CA SER A 122 -0.23 21.02 1.24
C SER A 122 -1.49 21.72 1.76
N VAL A 123 -2.10 21.16 2.80
CA VAL A 123 -3.27 21.71 3.49
C VAL A 123 -3.03 21.74 5.00
N GLU A 124 -3.81 22.53 5.75
CA GLU A 124 -3.77 22.51 7.20
C GLU A 124 -4.31 21.18 7.77
N PRO A 125 -3.90 20.80 9.00
CA PRO A 125 -4.41 19.60 9.66
C PRO A 125 -5.93 19.61 9.79
N THR A 126 -6.54 18.53 9.37
CA THR A 126 -7.99 18.29 9.49
C THR A 126 -8.35 17.69 10.87
N PRO A 127 -9.64 17.67 11.27
CA PRO A 127 -10.07 16.95 12.46
C PRO A 127 -9.68 15.46 12.42
N GLU A 128 -9.74 14.82 11.24
CA GLU A 128 -9.33 13.43 11.07
C GLU A 128 -7.83 13.23 11.35
N ASP A 129 -6.97 14.15 10.93
CA ASP A 129 -5.52 14.08 11.24
C ASP A 129 -5.28 14.13 12.75
N ARG A 130 -6.05 14.94 13.50
CA ARG A 130 -5.99 15.01 14.97
C ARG A 130 -6.49 13.73 15.63
N ASP A 131 -7.67 13.22 15.18
CA ASP A 131 -8.23 11.98 15.70
C ASP A 131 -7.23 10.80 15.51
N ILE A 132 -6.52 10.76 14.37
CA ILE A 132 -5.51 9.71 14.07
C ILE A 132 -4.25 9.89 14.94
N ALA A 133 -3.76 11.12 15.11
CA ALA A 133 -2.62 11.39 15.98
C ALA A 133 -2.89 10.91 17.42
N GLN A 134 -4.08 11.21 17.95
CA GLN A 134 -4.49 10.73 19.27
C GLN A 134 -4.59 9.21 19.34
N LEU A 135 -5.10 8.55 18.29
CA LEU A 135 -5.19 7.09 18.22
C LEU A 135 -3.78 6.46 18.24
N ILE A 136 -2.81 7.03 17.54
CA ILE A 136 -1.42 6.56 17.52
C ILE A 136 -0.80 6.71 18.92
N ILE A 137 -0.93 7.88 19.53
CA ILE A 137 -0.39 8.17 20.87
C ILE A 137 -0.93 7.19 21.91
N GLN A 138 -2.21 6.83 21.82
CA GLN A 138 -2.87 5.93 22.75
C GLN A 138 -2.60 4.46 22.45
N GLY A 139 -2.36 4.11 21.21
CA GLY A 139 -2.35 2.72 20.74
C GLY A 139 -0.98 2.08 20.53
N SER A 140 0.10 2.88 20.47
CA SER A 140 1.44 2.35 20.17
C SER A 140 2.54 3.05 20.94
N PRO A 141 2.64 2.78 22.26
CA PRO A 141 3.64 3.43 23.09
C PRO A 141 5.09 3.01 22.76
N ASP A 142 5.30 1.82 22.19
CA ASP A 142 6.65 1.22 22.04
C ASP A 142 7.21 1.32 20.60
N ALA A 143 6.36 1.45 19.58
CA ALA A 143 6.82 1.56 18.19
C ALA A 143 7.18 3.01 17.84
N PRO A 144 8.37 3.28 17.26
CA PRO A 144 8.75 4.61 16.83
C PRO A 144 7.79 5.16 15.77
N VAL A 145 7.45 6.44 15.92
CA VAL A 145 6.53 7.16 15.04
C VAL A 145 7.31 8.13 14.15
N LEU A 146 7.28 7.91 12.85
CA LEU A 146 7.84 8.80 11.83
C LEU A 146 6.70 9.63 11.21
N LEU A 147 6.71 10.95 11.44
CA LEU A 147 5.72 11.87 10.86
C LEU A 147 6.14 12.24 9.42
N VAL A 148 5.41 11.73 8.42
CA VAL A 148 5.70 11.96 7.01
C VAL A 148 4.81 13.06 6.45
N LEU A 149 5.38 14.25 6.26
CA LEU A 149 4.74 15.43 5.68
C LEU A 149 4.77 15.32 4.15
N ASN A 150 3.85 14.54 3.59
CA ASN A 150 3.82 14.22 2.16
C ASN A 150 3.15 15.31 1.33
N LYS A 151 3.39 15.28 0.01
CA LYS A 151 2.94 16.24 -1.01
C LYS A 151 3.58 17.62 -0.87
N MET A 152 4.83 17.66 -0.45
CA MET A 152 5.58 18.92 -0.37
C MET A 152 5.68 19.65 -1.71
N ASP A 153 5.59 18.90 -2.83
CA ASP A 153 5.53 19.42 -4.20
C ASP A 153 4.34 20.38 -4.46
N ARG A 154 3.32 20.35 -3.58
CA ARG A 154 2.13 21.20 -3.68
C ARG A 154 2.11 22.34 -2.66
N LEU A 155 3.07 22.33 -1.74
CA LEU A 155 3.15 23.32 -0.65
C LEU A 155 3.85 24.58 -1.16
N LYS A 156 3.21 25.73 -0.93
CA LYS A 156 3.80 27.01 -1.28
C LYS A 156 4.88 27.41 -0.25
N PRO A 157 5.99 28.06 -0.68
CA PRO A 157 7.09 28.42 0.21
C PRO A 157 6.66 29.19 1.47
N GLU A 158 5.72 30.10 1.33
CA GLU A 158 5.19 30.92 2.42
C GLU A 158 4.38 30.14 3.45
N GLN A 159 3.87 28.96 3.09
CA GLN A 159 3.05 28.09 3.96
C GLN A 159 3.89 27.04 4.72
N VAL A 160 5.14 26.79 4.30
CA VAL A 160 5.97 25.69 4.84
C VAL A 160 6.05 25.75 6.36
N LYS A 161 6.46 26.89 6.92
CA LYS A 161 6.63 27.03 8.38
C LYS A 161 5.31 26.79 9.14
N ALA A 162 4.24 27.42 8.68
CA ALA A 162 2.94 27.35 9.36
C ALA A 162 2.35 25.94 9.32
N HIS A 163 2.37 25.27 8.15
CA HIS A 163 1.82 23.93 8.00
C HIS A 163 2.64 22.89 8.76
N CYS A 164 3.97 22.91 8.64
CA CYS A 164 4.83 22.01 9.41
C CYS A 164 4.58 22.15 10.90
N GLN A 165 4.55 23.39 11.42
CA GLN A 165 4.30 23.63 12.85
C GLN A 165 2.93 23.14 13.29
N ALA A 166 1.88 23.30 12.46
CA ALA A 166 0.55 22.81 12.75
C ALA A 166 0.51 21.27 12.87
N TYR A 167 1.25 20.54 12.01
CA TYR A 167 1.35 19.09 12.08
C TYR A 167 2.21 18.61 13.25
N TRP A 168 3.31 19.28 13.58
CA TRP A 168 4.12 18.95 14.75
C TRP A 168 3.34 19.05 16.06
N ASN A 169 2.39 19.98 16.13
CA ASN A 169 1.58 20.25 17.32
C ASN A 169 0.31 19.38 17.41
N LEU A 170 0.09 18.39 16.53
CA LEU A 170 -1.13 17.56 16.55
C LEU A 170 -1.32 16.80 17.86
N GLY A 171 -0.24 16.34 18.48
CA GLY A 171 -0.26 15.61 19.76
C GLY A 171 -0.35 16.50 21.01
N GLY A 172 -0.40 17.82 20.85
CA GLY A 172 -0.42 18.78 21.97
C GLY A 172 0.94 19.41 22.23
N SER A 173 1.28 19.67 23.49
CA SER A 173 2.51 20.38 23.89
C SER A 173 3.77 19.49 23.91
N GLU A 174 3.61 18.17 23.99
CA GLU A 174 4.73 17.23 24.03
C GLU A 174 5.05 16.66 22.63
N LYS A 175 6.33 16.38 22.39
CA LYS A 175 6.77 15.71 21.18
C LYS A 175 6.25 14.27 21.20
N TRP A 176 5.39 13.92 20.26
CA TRP A 176 4.68 12.64 20.18
C TRP A 176 5.16 11.76 19.01
N TYR A 177 6.15 12.21 18.25
CA TYR A 177 6.80 11.49 17.16
C TYR A 177 8.31 11.48 17.36
N ASP A 178 8.99 10.45 16.86
CA ASP A 178 10.44 10.30 17.03
C ASP A 178 11.21 11.12 16.02
N SER A 179 10.78 11.05 14.76
CA SER A 179 11.36 11.83 13.67
C SER A 179 10.28 12.35 12.72
N TRP A 180 10.67 13.25 11.82
CA TRP A 180 9.79 13.75 10.78
C TRP A 180 10.55 14.03 9.49
N MET A 181 9.84 13.99 8.36
CA MET A 181 10.38 14.32 7.06
C MET A 181 9.33 14.86 6.11
N MET A 182 9.72 15.82 5.27
CA MET A 182 8.92 16.27 4.13
C MET A 182 9.22 15.40 2.92
N THR A 183 8.18 14.92 2.23
CA THR A 183 8.34 14.05 1.05
C THR A 183 7.42 14.45 -0.09
N SER A 184 7.77 14.04 -1.30
CA SER A 184 6.85 13.93 -2.42
C SER A 184 6.85 12.48 -2.92
N ALA A 185 5.88 11.69 -2.48
CA ALA A 185 5.73 10.31 -2.92
C ALA A 185 5.52 10.18 -4.43
N THR A 186 4.97 11.22 -5.08
CA THR A 186 4.72 11.23 -6.53
C THR A 186 5.98 11.55 -7.33
N LEU A 187 6.83 12.47 -6.85
CA LEU A 187 8.06 12.88 -7.51
C LEU A 187 9.28 12.06 -7.04
N GLY A 188 9.14 11.27 -5.98
CA GLY A 188 10.24 10.50 -5.39
C GLY A 188 11.20 11.33 -4.55
N GLU A 189 10.81 12.56 -4.15
CA GLU A 189 11.67 13.46 -3.40
C GLU A 189 11.76 13.07 -1.92
N ASN A 190 12.99 13.06 -1.37
CA ASN A 190 13.35 12.70 0.01
C ASN A 190 12.94 11.26 0.41
N LEU A 191 12.81 10.34 -0.57
CA LEU A 191 12.41 8.97 -0.25
C LEU A 191 13.59 8.08 0.15
N ASP A 192 14.78 8.35 -0.34
CA ASP A 192 15.99 7.61 0.07
C ASP A 192 16.32 7.91 1.53
N GLU A 193 16.27 9.19 1.92
CA GLU A 193 16.48 9.62 3.31
C GLU A 193 15.37 9.10 4.24
N LEU A 194 14.12 9.05 3.76
CA LEU A 194 13.02 8.43 4.51
C LEU A 194 13.28 6.94 4.72
N LEU A 195 13.77 6.25 3.68
CA LEU A 195 14.09 4.82 3.76
C LEU A 195 15.21 4.56 4.79
N GLU A 196 16.26 5.38 4.79
CA GLU A 196 17.34 5.31 5.79
C GLU A 196 16.80 5.49 7.22
N GLN A 197 15.91 6.48 7.44
CA GLN A 197 15.27 6.67 8.74
C GLN A 197 14.42 5.47 9.16
N ILE A 198 13.66 4.88 8.23
CA ILE A 198 12.87 3.67 8.51
C ILE A 198 13.79 2.53 8.92
N VAL A 199 14.82 2.23 8.12
CA VAL A 199 15.76 1.13 8.40
C VAL A 199 16.39 1.31 9.78
N ALA A 200 16.81 2.52 10.15
CA ALA A 200 17.43 2.80 11.45
C ALA A 200 16.51 2.52 12.65
N THR A 201 15.19 2.45 12.46
CA THR A 201 14.23 2.13 13.53
C THR A 201 13.93 0.64 13.65
N LEU A 202 14.28 -0.17 12.64
CA LEU A 202 13.93 -1.58 12.64
C LEU A 202 14.87 -2.41 13.52
N PRO A 203 14.35 -3.46 14.18
CA PRO A 203 15.17 -4.39 14.92
C PRO A 203 16.07 -5.22 13.99
N GLN A 204 17.17 -5.74 14.56
CA GLN A 204 17.93 -6.81 13.90
C GLN A 204 17.09 -8.09 13.87
N GLY A 205 17.04 -8.72 12.70
CA GLY A 205 16.25 -9.94 12.53
C GLY A 205 16.42 -10.60 11.18
N PRO A 206 15.91 -11.84 11.02
CA PRO A 206 15.97 -12.57 9.78
C PRO A 206 14.97 -11.99 8.76
N ARG A 207 15.06 -12.43 7.52
CA ARG A 207 14.01 -12.17 6.52
C ARG A 207 12.73 -12.91 6.91
N TYR A 208 11.60 -12.22 6.87
CA TYR A 208 10.27 -12.81 7.09
C TYR A 208 9.70 -13.44 5.82
N TYR A 209 10.13 -12.96 4.65
CA TYR A 209 9.65 -13.38 3.34
C TYR A 209 10.82 -13.70 2.40
N PRO A 210 10.62 -14.57 1.39
CA PRO A 210 11.59 -14.79 0.31
C PRO A 210 12.06 -13.48 -0.32
N GLY A 211 13.32 -13.43 -0.76
CA GLY A 211 13.94 -12.21 -1.26
C GLY A 211 13.32 -11.64 -2.53
N ASP A 212 12.67 -12.46 -3.33
CA ASP A 212 11.97 -12.13 -4.57
C ASP A 212 10.48 -11.82 -4.39
N GLN A 213 9.94 -12.07 -3.19
CA GLN A 213 8.54 -11.79 -2.90
C GLN A 213 8.32 -10.30 -2.63
N ILE A 214 7.41 -9.67 -3.39
CA ILE A 214 7.11 -8.23 -3.30
C ILE A 214 5.78 -7.92 -2.61
N THR A 215 4.90 -8.92 -2.41
CA THR A 215 3.59 -8.76 -1.75
C THR A 215 3.04 -10.11 -1.30
N ASP A 216 2.09 -10.08 -0.36
CA ASP A 216 1.28 -11.24 0.06
C ASP A 216 0.03 -11.46 -0.82
N GLN A 217 -0.24 -10.53 -1.75
CA GLN A 217 -1.43 -10.60 -2.59
C GLN A 217 -1.26 -11.62 -3.72
N THR A 218 -2.30 -12.41 -3.95
CA THR A 218 -2.37 -13.30 -5.12
C THR A 218 -2.60 -12.49 -6.40
N GLU A 219 -2.18 -13.03 -7.55
CA GLU A 219 -2.44 -12.41 -8.86
C GLU A 219 -3.92 -12.11 -9.09
N ARG A 220 -4.83 -12.96 -8.57
CA ARG A 220 -6.28 -12.75 -8.62
C ARG A 220 -6.71 -11.49 -7.87
N GLN A 221 -6.17 -11.28 -6.67
CA GLN A 221 -6.47 -10.11 -5.84
C GLN A 221 -5.95 -8.83 -6.50
N ILE A 222 -4.71 -8.85 -6.99
CA ILE A 222 -4.13 -7.70 -7.67
C ILE A 222 -4.92 -7.39 -8.97
N ALA A 223 -5.28 -8.42 -9.75
CA ALA A 223 -6.08 -8.23 -10.97
C ALA A 223 -7.47 -7.63 -10.66
N ALA A 224 -8.14 -8.09 -9.58
CA ALA A 224 -9.39 -7.51 -9.13
C ALA A 224 -9.25 -6.03 -8.77
N GLU A 225 -8.20 -5.67 -8.04
CA GLU A 225 -7.91 -4.28 -7.67
C GLU A 225 -7.56 -3.42 -8.90
N LEU A 226 -6.77 -3.92 -9.86
CA LEU A 226 -6.46 -3.21 -11.11
C LEU A 226 -7.70 -2.94 -11.96
N ILE A 227 -8.67 -3.87 -11.97
CA ILE A 227 -9.97 -3.65 -12.61
C ILE A 227 -10.76 -2.59 -11.83
N ARG A 228 -10.81 -2.70 -10.49
CA ARG A 228 -11.52 -1.74 -9.62
C ARG A 228 -10.95 -0.33 -9.77
N GLU A 229 -9.64 -0.17 -9.89
CA GLU A 229 -9.00 1.12 -10.14
C GLU A 229 -9.54 1.79 -11.41
N GLN A 230 -9.73 1.03 -12.50
CA GLN A 230 -10.26 1.60 -13.73
C GLN A 230 -11.74 1.97 -13.59
N VAL A 231 -12.52 1.22 -12.80
CA VAL A 231 -13.88 1.64 -12.46
C VAL A 231 -13.87 2.97 -11.69
N LEU A 232 -13.02 3.10 -10.65
CA LEU A 232 -12.85 4.35 -9.89
C LEU A 232 -12.44 5.53 -10.77
N ARG A 233 -11.59 5.28 -11.76
CA ARG A 233 -11.08 6.30 -12.69
C ARG A 233 -12.15 6.82 -13.65
N TYR A 234 -13.00 5.93 -14.18
CA TYR A 234 -13.95 6.28 -15.23
C TYR A 234 -15.37 6.54 -14.74
N THR A 235 -15.65 6.32 -13.46
CA THR A 235 -16.95 6.60 -12.86
C THR A 235 -16.88 7.78 -11.90
N ARG A 236 -18.06 8.34 -11.56
CA ARG A 236 -18.20 9.52 -10.71
C ARG A 236 -19.32 9.32 -9.69
N GLN A 237 -19.49 10.29 -8.80
CA GLN A 237 -20.53 10.33 -7.76
C GLN A 237 -20.49 9.08 -6.88
N GLU A 238 -21.60 8.37 -6.71
CA GLU A 238 -21.77 7.25 -5.77
C GLU A 238 -21.16 5.92 -6.29
N VAL A 239 -20.97 5.78 -7.60
CA VAL A 239 -20.54 4.51 -8.20
C VAL A 239 -19.17 4.06 -7.66
N PRO A 240 -18.12 4.91 -7.57
CA PRO A 240 -16.82 4.51 -7.01
C PRO A 240 -16.89 3.88 -5.61
N HIS A 241 -17.80 4.37 -4.77
CA HIS A 241 -17.92 3.91 -3.39
C HIS A 241 -18.67 2.58 -3.26
N SER A 242 -19.52 2.24 -4.24
CA SER A 242 -20.41 1.08 -4.22
C SER A 242 -19.92 -0.11 -5.05
N VAL A 243 -18.69 -0.06 -5.57
CA VAL A 243 -18.12 -1.11 -6.44
C VAL A 243 -17.24 -2.06 -5.66
N ALA A 244 -17.44 -3.37 -5.84
CA ALA A 244 -16.49 -4.42 -5.52
C ALA A 244 -16.17 -5.22 -6.79
N VAL A 245 -14.97 -5.80 -6.86
CA VAL A 245 -14.55 -6.65 -7.98
C VAL A 245 -14.05 -7.97 -7.45
N VAL A 246 -14.52 -9.07 -8.05
CA VAL A 246 -14.07 -10.42 -7.71
C VAL A 246 -13.66 -11.13 -8.99
N VAL A 247 -12.45 -11.65 -9.04
CA VAL A 247 -11.98 -12.51 -10.12
C VAL A 247 -12.49 -13.93 -9.88
N ASN A 248 -13.37 -14.42 -10.75
CA ASN A 248 -13.93 -15.76 -10.64
C ASN A 248 -12.98 -16.81 -11.22
N GLU A 249 -12.41 -16.53 -12.37
CA GLU A 249 -11.44 -17.41 -13.04
C GLU A 249 -10.17 -16.68 -13.39
N PHE A 250 -9.06 -17.34 -13.13
CA PHE A 250 -7.73 -16.93 -13.54
C PHE A 250 -7.00 -18.22 -13.95
N LYS A 251 -6.85 -18.44 -15.25
CA LYS A 251 -6.33 -19.69 -15.79
C LYS A 251 -5.37 -19.42 -16.96
N ALA A 252 -4.23 -20.09 -16.96
CA ALA A 252 -3.40 -20.17 -18.15
C ALA A 252 -4.13 -20.97 -19.24
N ARG A 253 -4.30 -20.37 -20.42
CA ARG A 253 -4.81 -21.06 -21.64
C ARG A 253 -3.66 -21.57 -22.50
N SER A 254 -2.52 -20.90 -22.44
CA SER A 254 -1.27 -21.31 -23.05
C SER A 254 -0.11 -20.68 -22.28
N GLU A 255 1.14 -20.98 -22.63
CA GLU A 255 2.32 -20.36 -22.05
C GLU A 255 2.35 -18.82 -22.20
N THR A 256 1.63 -18.27 -23.18
CA THR A 256 1.66 -16.83 -23.50
C THR A 256 0.32 -16.14 -23.25
N LEU A 257 -0.75 -16.86 -22.84
CA LEU A 257 -2.10 -16.32 -22.72
C LEU A 257 -2.79 -16.79 -21.44
N ASN A 258 -3.15 -15.85 -20.59
CA ASN A 258 -4.04 -16.05 -19.44
C ASN A 258 -5.49 -15.64 -19.78
N TYR A 259 -6.44 -16.41 -19.26
CA TYR A 259 -7.86 -16.04 -19.23
C TYR A 259 -8.23 -15.52 -17.83
N VAL A 260 -8.82 -14.34 -17.78
CA VAL A 260 -9.29 -13.70 -16.56
C VAL A 260 -10.75 -13.33 -16.70
N SER A 261 -11.61 -13.91 -15.86
CA SER A 261 -13.04 -13.55 -15.78
C SER A 261 -13.32 -12.91 -14.43
N ALA A 262 -13.94 -11.72 -14.45
CA ALA A 262 -14.24 -10.97 -13.25
C ALA A 262 -15.66 -10.41 -13.21
N ASN A 263 -16.25 -10.43 -12.01
CA ASN A 263 -17.52 -9.77 -11.71
C ASN A 263 -17.27 -8.42 -11.05
N ILE A 264 -17.89 -7.39 -11.58
CA ILE A 264 -17.99 -6.06 -10.98
C ILE A 264 -19.36 -5.97 -10.30
N PHE A 265 -19.34 -5.93 -8.95
CA PHE A 265 -20.56 -5.82 -8.15
C PHE A 265 -20.88 -4.35 -7.88
N VAL A 266 -22.16 -4.01 -7.95
CA VAL A 266 -22.73 -2.69 -7.62
C VAL A 266 -24.01 -2.87 -6.79
N GLU A 267 -24.45 -1.83 -6.10
CA GLU A 267 -25.62 -1.92 -5.21
C GLU A 267 -26.96 -1.72 -5.95
N ARG A 268 -26.97 -1.03 -7.11
CA ARG A 268 -28.22 -0.65 -7.80
C ARG A 268 -28.15 -0.90 -9.29
N THR A 269 -29.31 -1.20 -9.89
CA THR A 269 -29.44 -1.39 -11.35
C THR A 269 -29.01 -0.14 -12.14
N SER A 270 -29.27 1.07 -11.62
CA SER A 270 -28.81 2.32 -12.25
C SER A 270 -27.29 2.39 -12.33
N GLN A 271 -26.56 1.97 -11.28
CA GLN A 271 -25.12 1.91 -11.26
C GLN A 271 -24.59 0.86 -12.26
N LYS A 272 -25.26 -0.29 -12.39
CA LYS A 272 -24.95 -1.30 -13.42
C LYS A 272 -25.02 -0.68 -14.81
N GLY A 273 -26.07 0.08 -15.10
CA GLY A 273 -26.22 0.80 -16.38
C GLY A 273 -25.07 1.77 -16.66
N ILE A 274 -24.60 2.51 -15.63
CA ILE A 274 -23.47 3.44 -15.75
C ILE A 274 -22.17 2.69 -16.09
N ILE A 275 -21.86 1.57 -15.42
CA ILE A 275 -20.64 0.79 -15.66
C ILE A 275 -20.67 0.10 -17.02
N ILE A 276 -21.81 -0.40 -17.47
CA ILE A 276 -21.94 -0.99 -18.80
C ILE A 276 -21.83 0.13 -19.86
N GLY A 277 -22.53 1.23 -19.65
CA GLY A 277 -22.60 2.35 -20.58
C GLY A 277 -23.38 2.02 -21.87
N LYS A 278 -23.58 3.03 -22.71
CA LYS A 278 -24.31 2.86 -23.98
C LYS A 278 -23.63 1.79 -24.84
N GLN A 279 -24.37 0.73 -25.21
CA GLN A 279 -23.86 -0.40 -26.00
C GLN A 279 -22.57 -1.05 -25.44
N GLY A 280 -22.39 -1.08 -24.11
CA GLY A 280 -21.21 -1.67 -23.49
C GLY A 280 -19.92 -0.86 -23.60
N LYS A 281 -19.96 0.38 -24.09
CA LYS A 281 -18.75 1.19 -24.37
C LYS A 281 -17.93 1.48 -23.11
N MET A 282 -18.58 1.72 -21.96
CA MET A 282 -17.87 2.02 -20.71
C MET A 282 -17.18 0.77 -20.18
N LEU A 283 -17.87 -0.37 -20.14
CA LEU A 283 -17.29 -1.64 -19.69
C LEU A 283 -16.10 -2.06 -20.57
N LYS A 284 -16.22 -1.89 -21.90
CA LYS A 284 -15.11 -2.13 -22.82
C LYS A 284 -13.91 -1.21 -22.55
N LYS A 285 -14.17 0.08 -22.24
CA LYS A 285 -13.12 1.05 -21.89
C LYS A 285 -12.40 0.65 -20.59
N ILE A 286 -13.16 0.24 -19.57
CA ILE A 286 -12.61 -0.25 -18.29
C ILE A 286 -11.71 -1.46 -18.53
N GLY A 287 -12.20 -2.48 -19.27
CA GLY A 287 -11.43 -3.67 -19.59
C GLY A 287 -10.16 -3.39 -20.40
N ALA A 288 -10.26 -2.52 -21.41
CA ALA A 288 -9.12 -2.11 -22.23
C ALA A 288 -8.03 -1.39 -21.41
N ALA A 289 -8.42 -0.62 -20.39
CA ALA A 289 -7.48 0.09 -19.53
C ALA A 289 -6.89 -0.81 -18.41
N ALA A 290 -7.63 -1.80 -17.92
CA ALA A 290 -7.16 -2.74 -16.90
C ALA A 290 -6.17 -3.77 -17.48
N ARG A 291 -6.43 -4.27 -18.70
CA ARG A 291 -5.67 -5.36 -19.34
C ARG A 291 -4.15 -5.14 -19.34
N PRO A 292 -3.59 -4.00 -19.81
CA PRO A 292 -2.15 -3.82 -19.88
C PRO A 292 -1.46 -3.88 -18.48
N ASN A 293 -2.17 -3.49 -17.45
CA ASN A 293 -1.64 -3.56 -16.08
C ASN A 293 -1.63 -5.01 -15.57
N ILE A 294 -2.66 -5.80 -15.91
CA ILE A 294 -2.71 -7.23 -15.57
C ILE A 294 -1.65 -8.00 -16.38
N GLU A 295 -1.48 -7.70 -17.69
CA GLU A 295 -0.44 -8.29 -18.54
C GLU A 295 0.98 -8.00 -18.01
N ARG A 296 1.21 -6.79 -17.48
CA ARG A 296 2.50 -6.43 -16.85
C ARG A 296 2.75 -7.22 -15.56
N LEU A 297 1.69 -7.47 -14.78
CA LEU A 297 1.78 -8.27 -13.56
C LEU A 297 2.15 -9.73 -13.86
N THR A 298 1.54 -10.32 -14.88
CA THR A 298 1.66 -11.75 -15.19
C THR A 298 2.78 -12.07 -16.18
N GLY A 299 3.34 -11.06 -16.85
CA GLY A 299 4.31 -11.25 -17.93
C GLY A 299 3.72 -11.88 -19.21
N THR A 300 2.40 -12.11 -19.25
CA THR A 300 1.72 -12.80 -20.36
C THR A 300 0.57 -11.98 -20.93
N LYS A 301 0.10 -12.31 -22.14
CA LYS A 301 -1.13 -11.72 -22.67
C LYS A 301 -2.34 -12.13 -21.86
N VAL A 302 -3.37 -11.25 -21.81
CA VAL A 302 -4.60 -11.50 -21.04
C VAL A 302 -5.83 -11.34 -21.90
N TYR A 303 -6.65 -12.40 -21.93
CA TYR A 303 -8.04 -12.31 -22.38
C TYR A 303 -8.91 -11.99 -21.15
N LEU A 304 -9.37 -10.72 -21.06
CA LEU A 304 -10.14 -10.22 -19.95
C LEU A 304 -11.63 -10.18 -20.26
N GLU A 305 -12.43 -10.89 -19.48
CA GLU A 305 -13.89 -10.90 -19.53
C GLU A 305 -14.48 -10.26 -18.28
N LEU A 306 -15.38 -9.28 -18.46
CA LEU A 306 -15.98 -8.52 -17.38
C LEU A 306 -17.49 -8.63 -17.38
N TRP A 307 -18.06 -8.92 -16.22
CA TRP A 307 -19.49 -8.97 -15.96
C TRP A 307 -19.89 -7.95 -14.89
N VAL A 308 -21.08 -7.34 -15.03
CA VAL A 308 -21.59 -6.43 -13.99
C VAL A 308 -22.81 -7.05 -13.35
N LYS A 309 -22.75 -7.23 -12.04
CA LYS A 309 -23.79 -7.84 -11.20
C LYS A 309 -24.31 -6.84 -10.17
N VAL A 310 -25.60 -6.90 -9.87
CA VAL A 310 -26.21 -6.14 -8.78
C VAL A 310 -26.19 -7.03 -7.54
N SER A 311 -25.72 -6.48 -6.44
CA SER A 311 -25.75 -7.05 -5.09
C SER A 311 -26.22 -5.95 -4.16
N GLU A 312 -27.52 -5.94 -3.88
CA GLU A 312 -28.18 -4.85 -3.16
C GLU A 312 -27.58 -4.70 -1.76
N ASP A 313 -27.31 -3.46 -1.37
CA ASP A 313 -26.79 -3.07 -0.06
C ASP A 313 -25.60 -3.89 0.48
N TRP A 314 -24.76 -4.47 -0.42
CA TRP A 314 -23.66 -5.35 -0.06
C TRP A 314 -22.68 -4.73 0.98
N ARG A 315 -22.51 -3.40 0.98
CA ARG A 315 -21.65 -2.70 1.95
C ARG A 315 -22.21 -2.73 3.37
N ARG A 316 -23.50 -3.02 3.54
CA ARG A 316 -24.21 -3.08 4.83
C ARG A 316 -24.47 -4.52 5.29
N ASN A 317 -24.18 -5.52 4.46
CA ASN A 317 -24.44 -6.93 4.75
C ASN A 317 -23.13 -7.67 5.02
N GLU A 318 -22.92 -8.09 6.26
CA GLU A 318 -21.69 -8.78 6.69
C GLU A 318 -21.42 -10.08 5.92
N GLN A 319 -22.45 -10.86 5.57
CA GLN A 319 -22.26 -12.10 4.81
C GLN A 319 -21.76 -11.80 3.40
N GLN A 320 -22.30 -10.76 2.77
CA GLN A 320 -21.83 -10.31 1.45
C GLN A 320 -20.44 -9.70 1.52
N LEU A 321 -20.12 -8.94 2.58
CA LEU A 321 -18.77 -8.45 2.80
C LEU A 321 -17.75 -9.59 2.85
N ARG A 322 -18.04 -10.64 3.63
CA ARG A 322 -17.17 -11.83 3.70
C ARG A 322 -17.04 -12.54 2.35
N HIS A 323 -18.15 -12.68 1.61
CA HIS A 323 -18.15 -13.29 0.27
C HIS A 323 -17.31 -12.47 -0.74
N LEU A 324 -17.30 -11.16 -0.61
CA LEU A 324 -16.53 -10.24 -1.46
C LEU A 324 -15.07 -10.06 -1.02
N GLY A 325 -14.62 -10.80 0.01
CA GLY A 325 -13.22 -10.83 0.46
C GLY A 325 -12.87 -9.83 1.58
N PHE A 326 -13.86 -9.19 2.18
CA PHE A 326 -13.68 -8.36 3.37
C PHE A 326 -13.86 -9.24 4.63
N ARG A 327 -12.75 -9.55 5.34
CA ARG A 327 -12.72 -10.48 6.49
C ARG A 327 -12.06 -9.82 7.69
#